data_6ba1665dc5869dc75f0627dcc983a6a1
#
_entry.id   6ba1665dc5869dc75f0627dcc983a6a1
#
_cell.length_a   1.000
_cell.length_b   1.000
_cell.length_c   1.000
_cell.angle_alpha   90.00
_cell.angle_beta   90.00
_cell.angle_gamma   90.00
#
_symmetry.space_group_name_H-M   'P 1'
#
loop_
_entity.id
_entity.type
_entity.pdbx_description
1 polymer ?
#
loop_
_entity_poly.entity_id
_entity_poly.type
_entity_poly.pdbx_seq_one_letter_code
_entity_poly.pdbx_strand_id
1 'polypeptide(L)'
;MCYLLWLCVCKFRWLEESICELASHFFLLKVAEHWAVDPPYEHFRSFAPCHIAYELDVRKCDSDFSISSLFIPHSKLLESLEHDEYQRQLNRNIALKLLPFFIDNPNLWNIIHYLPDLSVNNGLLENMQFLQDTSKQPICDIMLTL
;
A
#
# COMPACT_ATOMS: atom_id res chain seq x y z
N MET A 1 14.02 3.78 17.06
CA MET A 1 12.96 3.57 18.05
C MET A 1 11.69 3.14 17.30
N CYS A 2 11.73 1.97 16.65
CA CYS A 2 10.66 1.39 15.81
C CYS A 2 10.31 -0.05 16.19
N TYR A 3 10.48 -0.43 17.48
CA TYR A 3 10.26 -1.82 17.94
C TYR A 3 8.88 -2.08 18.57
N LEU A 4 7.97 -1.11 18.57
CA LEU A 4 6.66 -1.23 19.26
C LEU A 4 5.46 -1.52 18.32
N LEU A 5 5.67 -1.58 17.01
CA LEU A 5 4.59 -1.92 16.05
C LEU A 5 4.41 -3.42 15.80
N TRP A 6 5.24 -4.28 16.42
CA TRP A 6 5.34 -5.71 16.10
C TRP A 6 4.50 -6.65 16.97
N LEU A 7 3.59 -6.16 17.79
CA LEU A 7 2.77 -7.00 18.66
C LEU A 7 1.26 -7.02 18.33
N CYS A 8 0.84 -6.36 17.25
CA CYS A 8 -0.53 -6.57 16.78
C CYS A 8 -0.59 -7.87 15.99
N VAL A 9 -1.27 -8.88 16.51
CA VAL A 9 -1.65 -10.09 15.75
C VAL A 9 -2.74 -9.65 14.76
N CYS A 10 -2.33 -8.94 13.72
CA CYS A 10 -3.24 -8.43 12.73
C CYS A 10 -3.54 -9.52 11.71
N LYS A 11 -4.79 -9.90 11.54
CA LYS A 11 -5.27 -10.79 10.48
C LYS A 11 -4.97 -10.23 9.07
N PHE A 12 -4.75 -8.91 9.00
CA PHE A 12 -4.52 -8.17 7.75
C PHE A 12 -3.08 -7.72 7.57
N ARG A 13 -2.09 -8.52 8.01
CA ARG A 13 -0.66 -8.21 7.80
C ARG A 13 -0.31 -8.01 6.33
N TRP A 14 -0.95 -8.75 5.44
CA TRP A 14 -0.78 -8.55 4.00
C TRP A 14 -1.15 -7.12 3.56
N LEU A 15 -2.15 -6.49 4.23
CA LEU A 15 -2.51 -5.10 3.96
C LEU A 15 -1.42 -4.14 4.45
N GLU A 16 -0.86 -4.38 5.64
CA GLU A 16 0.28 -3.61 6.15
C GLU A 16 1.49 -3.73 5.21
N GLU A 17 1.82 -4.94 4.76
CA GLU A 17 2.89 -5.18 3.78
C GLU A 17 2.61 -4.47 2.45
N SER A 18 1.37 -4.50 1.97
CA SER A 18 0.96 -3.79 0.75
C SER A 18 1.08 -2.27 0.91
N ILE A 19 0.73 -1.72 2.08
CA ILE A 19 0.89 -0.30 2.39
C ILE A 19 2.38 0.08 2.52
N CYS A 20 3.22 -0.79 3.08
CA CYS A 20 4.68 -0.55 3.14
C CYS A 20 5.30 -0.53 1.73
N GLU A 21 4.90 -1.44 0.86
CA GLU A 21 5.33 -1.45 -0.55
C GLU A 21 4.83 -0.20 -1.29
N LEU A 22 3.57 0.19 -1.08
CA LEU A 22 2.98 1.42 -1.60
C LEU A 22 3.77 2.66 -1.16
N ALA A 23 4.12 2.74 0.12
CA ALA A 23 4.92 3.83 0.66
C ALA A 23 6.31 3.89 -0.01
N SER A 24 6.93 2.74 -0.22
CA SER A 24 8.23 2.67 -0.90
C SER A 24 8.16 3.27 -2.31
N HIS A 25 7.16 2.90 -3.11
CA HIS A 25 6.96 3.45 -4.46
C HIS A 25 6.66 4.95 -4.42
N PHE A 26 5.75 5.37 -3.53
CA PHE A 26 5.37 6.77 -3.39
C PHE A 26 6.58 7.65 -3.02
N PHE A 27 7.36 7.25 -2.02
CA PHE A 27 8.50 8.03 -1.56
C PHE A 27 9.67 8.02 -2.54
N LEU A 28 9.90 6.92 -3.28
CA LEU A 28 10.92 6.90 -4.33
C LEU A 28 10.62 7.94 -5.41
N LEU A 29 9.36 8.08 -5.83
CA LEU A 29 8.95 9.11 -6.78
C LEU A 29 9.15 10.52 -6.21
N LYS A 30 8.73 10.74 -4.96
CA LYS A 30 8.89 12.05 -4.30
C LYS A 30 10.36 12.43 -4.07
N VAL A 31 11.19 11.47 -3.69
CA VAL A 31 12.65 11.67 -3.58
C VAL A 31 13.25 12.02 -4.94
N ALA A 32 12.87 11.31 -5.99
CA ALA A 32 13.36 11.60 -7.34
C ALA A 32 12.99 13.02 -7.80
N GLU A 33 11.72 13.42 -7.61
CA GLU A 33 11.24 14.77 -7.92
C GLU A 33 12.04 15.84 -7.15
N HIS A 34 12.21 15.64 -5.83
CA HIS A 34 12.91 16.59 -4.98
C HIS A 34 14.40 16.67 -5.32
N TRP A 35 15.09 15.54 -5.46
CA TRP A 35 16.52 15.51 -5.74
C TRP A 35 16.88 16.02 -7.14
N ALA A 36 15.96 16.01 -8.08
CA ALA A 36 16.17 16.62 -9.39
C ALA A 36 16.33 18.16 -9.28
N VAL A 37 15.67 18.77 -8.29
CA VAL A 37 15.62 20.24 -8.12
C VAL A 37 16.51 20.71 -6.97
N ASP A 38 16.33 20.12 -5.77
CA ASP A 38 16.97 20.54 -4.52
C ASP A 38 17.48 19.30 -3.74
N PRO A 39 18.57 18.66 -4.19
CA PRO A 39 19.15 17.53 -3.49
C PRO A 39 19.83 17.97 -2.19
N PRO A 40 19.88 17.09 -1.14
CA PRO A 40 20.60 17.40 0.11
C PRO A 40 22.11 17.66 -0.12
N TYR A 41 22.67 17.06 -1.15
CA TYR A 41 24.02 17.33 -1.67
C TYR A 41 23.99 17.32 -3.19
N GLU A 42 24.72 18.22 -3.85
CA GLU A 42 24.68 18.40 -5.31
C GLU A 42 24.91 17.09 -6.10
N HIS A 43 25.79 16.23 -5.62
CA HIS A 43 26.06 14.95 -6.29
C HIS A 43 24.86 13.98 -6.24
N PHE A 44 23.88 14.16 -5.36
CA PHE A 44 22.67 13.32 -5.31
C PHE A 44 21.71 13.63 -6.46
N ARG A 45 21.82 14.76 -7.10
CA ARG A 45 21.02 15.11 -8.28
C ARG A 45 21.11 14.02 -9.37
N SER A 46 22.29 13.43 -9.54
CA SER A 46 22.52 12.38 -10.52
C SER A 46 21.79 11.05 -10.22
N PHE A 47 21.33 10.83 -8.98
CA PHE A 47 20.58 9.64 -8.60
C PHE A 47 19.07 9.78 -8.85
N ALA A 48 18.54 10.97 -9.05
CA ALA A 48 17.12 11.17 -9.31
C ALA A 48 16.60 10.31 -10.50
N PRO A 49 17.28 10.26 -11.65
CA PRO A 49 16.88 9.36 -12.74
C PRO A 49 16.95 7.86 -12.38
N CYS A 50 17.87 7.47 -11.49
CA CYS A 50 17.99 6.08 -11.05
C CYS A 50 16.77 5.63 -10.23
N HIS A 51 16.24 6.50 -9.37
CA HIS A 51 15.03 6.21 -8.60
C HIS A 51 13.82 6.02 -9.51
N ILE A 52 13.68 6.87 -10.54
CA ILE A 52 12.61 6.75 -11.54
C ILE A 52 12.77 5.45 -12.33
N ALA A 53 13.99 5.14 -12.79
CA ALA A 53 14.26 3.93 -13.56
C ALA A 53 13.95 2.66 -12.76
N TYR A 54 14.35 2.63 -11.48
CA TYR A 54 14.05 1.52 -10.58
C TYR A 54 12.53 1.34 -10.40
N GLU A 55 11.82 2.43 -10.13
CA GLU A 55 10.38 2.40 -9.94
C GLU A 55 9.65 1.91 -11.20
N LEU A 56 10.03 2.39 -12.37
CA LEU A 56 9.48 1.95 -13.66
C LEU A 56 9.78 0.47 -13.95
N ASP A 57 10.95 -0.03 -13.54
CA ASP A 57 11.31 -1.44 -13.73
C ASP A 57 10.46 -2.35 -12.85
N VAL A 58 10.23 -1.94 -11.61
CA VAL A 58 9.37 -2.67 -10.66
C VAL A 58 7.91 -2.72 -11.14
N ARG A 59 7.40 -1.67 -11.77
CA ARG A 59 6.02 -1.62 -12.34
C ARG A 59 5.78 -2.62 -13.48
N LYS A 60 6.81 -3.11 -14.13
CA LYS A 60 6.66 -4.10 -15.20
C LYS A 60 6.14 -5.47 -14.72
N CYS A 61 6.09 -5.68 -13.42
CA CYS A 61 5.53 -6.89 -12.82
C CYS A 61 4.01 -6.74 -12.71
N ASP A 62 3.31 -6.86 -13.82
CA ASP A 62 1.85 -6.78 -13.85
C ASP A 62 1.21 -8.13 -13.57
N SER A 63 0.24 -8.20 -12.68
CA SER A 63 -0.64 -9.34 -12.51
C SER A 63 -2.08 -8.91 -12.78
N ASP A 64 -2.74 -9.71 -13.58
CA ASP A 64 -4.09 -9.47 -14.09
C ASP A 64 -5.15 -9.89 -13.04
N PHE A 65 -5.14 -9.26 -11.84
CA PHE A 65 -6.20 -9.47 -10.88
C PHE A 65 -6.86 -8.14 -10.49
N SER A 66 -8.14 -8.20 -10.09
CA SER A 66 -8.87 -7.07 -9.51
C SER A 66 -8.78 -7.10 -8.00
N ILE A 67 -8.50 -5.97 -7.35
CA ILE A 67 -8.54 -5.84 -5.88
C ILE A 67 -9.95 -6.12 -5.36
N SER A 68 -11.00 -5.74 -6.11
CA SER A 68 -12.37 -6.03 -5.72
C SER A 68 -12.66 -7.53 -5.56
N SER A 69 -11.87 -8.40 -6.20
CA SER A 69 -11.98 -9.85 -6.01
C SER A 69 -11.68 -10.33 -4.59
N LEU A 70 -10.95 -9.54 -3.79
CA LEU A 70 -10.70 -9.82 -2.36
C LEU A 70 -11.98 -9.77 -1.52
N PHE A 71 -13.00 -9.02 -1.97
CA PHE A 71 -14.27 -8.85 -1.27
C PHE A 71 -15.31 -9.92 -1.61
N ILE A 72 -14.99 -10.83 -2.55
CA ILE A 72 -15.87 -11.95 -2.89
C ILE A 72 -15.84 -12.96 -1.74
N PRO A 73 -17.00 -13.44 -1.25
CA PRO A 73 -17.04 -14.49 -0.24
C PRO A 73 -16.22 -15.72 -0.65
N HIS A 74 -15.40 -16.26 0.25
CA HIS A 74 -14.48 -17.38 -0.01
C HIS A 74 -13.48 -17.11 -1.14
N SER A 75 -13.03 -15.88 -1.27
CA SER A 75 -11.99 -15.50 -2.23
C SER A 75 -10.71 -16.29 -1.95
N LYS A 76 -10.31 -17.13 -2.89
CA LYS A 76 -9.03 -17.87 -2.80
C LYS A 76 -7.82 -16.94 -2.71
N LEU A 77 -7.96 -15.74 -3.29
CA LEU A 77 -6.93 -14.71 -3.24
C LEU A 77 -6.77 -14.18 -1.81
N LEU A 78 -7.89 -13.86 -1.15
CA LEU A 78 -7.88 -13.40 0.25
C LEU A 78 -7.38 -14.51 1.18
N GLU A 79 -7.88 -15.74 1.02
CA GLU A 79 -7.39 -16.90 1.80
C GLU A 79 -5.89 -17.11 1.64
N SER A 80 -5.36 -16.95 0.42
CA SER A 80 -3.93 -17.06 0.14
C SER A 80 -3.12 -15.98 0.87
N LEU A 81 -3.58 -14.72 0.87
CA LEU A 81 -2.94 -13.60 1.57
C LEU A 81 -3.02 -13.74 3.10
N GLU A 82 -4.12 -14.26 3.62
CA GLU A 82 -4.28 -14.52 5.05
C GLU A 82 -3.43 -15.71 5.53
N HIS A 83 -3.12 -16.67 4.64
CA HIS A 83 -2.24 -17.81 4.93
C HIS A 83 -0.76 -17.45 4.87
N ASP A 84 -0.38 -16.61 3.90
CA ASP A 84 1.00 -16.14 3.70
C ASP A 84 0.97 -14.63 3.40
N GLU A 85 1.14 -13.83 4.45
CA GLU A 85 1.13 -12.37 4.39
C GLU A 85 2.31 -11.77 3.62
N TYR A 86 3.38 -12.55 3.40
CA TYR A 86 4.61 -12.09 2.74
C TYR A 86 4.66 -12.41 1.25
N GLN A 87 3.54 -12.58 0.59
CA GLN A 87 3.46 -12.77 -0.86
C GLN A 87 3.85 -11.49 -1.61
N ARG A 88 5.16 -11.25 -1.65
CA ARG A 88 5.76 -9.99 -2.12
C ARG A 88 5.20 -9.51 -3.45
N GLN A 89 5.03 -10.43 -4.44
CA GLN A 89 4.52 -10.06 -5.75
C GLN A 89 3.07 -9.57 -5.68
N LEU A 90 2.25 -10.25 -4.88
CA LEU A 90 0.84 -9.92 -4.74
C LEU A 90 0.66 -8.61 -3.95
N ASN A 91 1.41 -8.44 -2.85
CA ASN A 91 1.42 -7.20 -2.07
C ASN A 91 1.85 -6.00 -2.92
N ARG A 92 2.88 -6.19 -3.78
CA ARG A 92 3.32 -5.17 -4.74
C ARG A 92 2.24 -4.83 -5.76
N ASN A 93 1.55 -5.82 -6.30
CA ASN A 93 0.47 -5.57 -7.27
C ASN A 93 -0.69 -4.79 -6.65
N ILE A 94 -1.05 -5.09 -5.40
CA ILE A 94 -2.04 -4.31 -4.64
C ILE A 94 -1.52 -2.87 -4.47
N ALA A 95 -0.27 -2.71 -4.04
CA ALA A 95 0.37 -1.41 -3.84
C ALA A 95 0.35 -0.56 -5.12
N LEU A 96 0.74 -1.14 -6.27
CA LEU A 96 0.79 -0.44 -7.54
C LEU A 96 -0.59 -0.02 -8.05
N LYS A 97 -1.63 -0.81 -7.79
CA LYS A 97 -3.02 -0.44 -8.12
C LYS A 97 -3.55 0.70 -7.24
N LEU A 98 -3.13 0.76 -5.98
CA LEU A 98 -3.51 1.83 -5.06
C LEU A 98 -2.69 3.11 -5.26
N LEU A 99 -1.47 3.03 -5.77
CA LEU A 99 -0.51 4.13 -5.85
C LEU A 99 -1.07 5.39 -6.53
N PRO A 100 -1.78 5.34 -7.67
CA PRO A 100 -2.34 6.54 -8.29
C PRO A 100 -3.25 7.33 -7.35
N PHE A 101 -4.09 6.65 -6.57
CA PHE A 101 -5.02 7.29 -5.65
C PHE A 101 -4.29 8.00 -4.50
N PHE A 102 -3.21 7.43 -3.99
CA PHE A 102 -2.39 8.04 -2.94
C PHE A 102 -1.53 9.20 -3.46
N ILE A 103 -1.17 9.18 -4.74
CA ILE A 103 -0.52 10.34 -5.40
C ILE A 103 -1.51 11.48 -5.54
N ASP A 104 -2.73 11.19 -6.01
CA ASP A 104 -3.76 12.19 -6.27
C ASP A 104 -4.39 12.73 -4.98
N ASN A 105 -4.48 11.91 -3.93
CA ASN A 105 -5.01 12.29 -2.62
C ASN A 105 -4.08 11.87 -1.47
N PRO A 106 -3.08 12.69 -1.12
CA PRO A 106 -2.15 12.39 -0.02
C PRO A 106 -2.82 12.22 1.35
N ASN A 107 -4.05 12.71 1.56
CA ASN A 107 -4.78 12.50 2.81
C ASN A 107 -5.14 11.02 3.04
N LEU A 108 -5.10 10.18 2.02
CA LEU A 108 -5.27 8.72 2.17
C LEU A 108 -4.24 8.11 3.13
N TRP A 109 -3.05 8.73 3.31
CA TRP A 109 -2.06 8.28 4.29
C TRP A 109 -2.56 8.30 5.73
N ASN A 110 -3.63 9.04 6.04
CA ASN A 110 -4.24 9.05 7.37
C ASN A 110 -4.77 7.68 7.80
N ILE A 111 -5.06 6.77 6.87
CA ILE A 111 -5.52 5.41 7.19
C ILE A 111 -4.50 4.63 8.04
N ILE A 112 -3.21 4.94 7.91
CA ILE A 112 -2.14 4.25 8.65
C ILE A 112 -2.35 4.33 10.17
N HIS A 113 -2.90 5.43 10.66
CA HIS A 113 -3.14 5.62 12.09
C HIS A 113 -4.18 4.63 12.65
N TYR A 114 -5.03 4.07 11.80
CA TYR A 114 -6.16 3.21 12.18
C TYR A 114 -5.96 1.74 11.80
N LEU A 115 -4.86 1.39 11.11
CA LEU A 115 -4.54 -0.01 10.78
C LEU A 115 -4.44 -0.90 12.03
N PRO A 116 -3.85 -0.44 13.16
CA PRO A 116 -3.78 -1.25 14.37
C PRO A 116 -5.14 -1.54 15.01
N ASP A 117 -6.17 -0.78 14.67
CA ASP A 117 -7.52 -0.91 15.24
C ASP A 117 -8.40 -1.90 14.46
N LEU A 118 -7.87 -2.51 13.38
CA LEU A 118 -8.59 -3.49 12.60
C LEU A 118 -8.90 -4.75 13.42
N SER A 119 -10.15 -5.19 13.37
CA SER A 119 -10.59 -6.34 14.14
C SER A 119 -10.37 -7.65 13.41
N VAL A 120 -9.71 -8.60 14.05
CA VAL A 120 -9.54 -9.98 13.55
C VAL A 120 -10.86 -10.75 13.46
N ASN A 121 -11.89 -10.30 14.15
CA ASN A 121 -13.21 -10.93 14.17
C ASN A 121 -14.12 -10.45 13.02
N ASN A 122 -13.76 -9.34 12.39
CA ASN A 122 -14.48 -8.77 11.27
C ASN A 122 -13.99 -9.29 9.94
N GLY A 123 -14.84 -9.27 8.92
CA GLY A 123 -14.46 -9.52 7.55
C GLY A 123 -13.66 -8.36 6.93
N LEU A 124 -13.09 -8.60 5.74
CA LEU A 124 -12.34 -7.55 5.03
C LEU A 124 -13.19 -6.31 4.77
N LEU A 125 -14.42 -6.50 4.26
CA LEU A 125 -15.32 -5.39 3.94
C LEU A 125 -15.62 -4.52 5.17
N GLU A 126 -15.93 -5.14 6.30
CA GLU A 126 -16.25 -4.43 7.54
C GLU A 126 -15.05 -3.62 8.04
N ASN A 127 -13.84 -4.19 7.95
CA ASN A 127 -12.61 -3.49 8.33
C ASN A 127 -12.28 -2.33 7.36
N MET A 128 -12.50 -2.49 6.06
CA MET A 128 -12.29 -1.40 5.10
C MET A 128 -13.33 -0.28 5.31
N GLN A 129 -14.57 -0.63 5.62
CA GLN A 129 -15.59 0.34 5.97
C GLN A 129 -15.23 1.10 7.25
N PHE A 130 -14.73 0.40 8.27
CA PHE A 130 -14.23 1.02 9.49
C PHE A 130 -13.07 2.02 9.20
N LEU A 131 -12.10 1.64 8.37
CA LEU A 131 -11.01 2.55 7.96
C LEU A 131 -11.57 3.79 7.25
N GLN A 132 -12.51 3.62 6.34
CA GLN A 132 -13.14 4.71 5.61
C GLN A 132 -13.88 5.66 6.56
N ASP A 133 -14.72 5.11 7.44
CA ASP A 133 -15.55 5.89 8.36
C ASP A 133 -14.71 6.64 9.40
N THR A 134 -13.61 6.03 9.87
CA THR A 134 -12.76 6.60 10.92
C THR A 134 -11.79 7.62 10.35
N SER A 135 -11.11 7.32 9.26
CA SER A 135 -10.15 8.22 8.61
C SER A 135 -10.81 9.32 7.79
N LYS A 136 -12.10 9.18 7.44
CA LYS A 136 -12.82 10.02 6.47
C LYS A 136 -12.18 10.01 5.08
N GLN A 137 -11.53 8.89 4.72
CA GLN A 137 -10.90 8.71 3.42
C GLN A 137 -11.58 7.57 2.65
N PRO A 138 -11.82 7.69 1.33
CA PRO A 138 -12.65 6.75 0.55
C PRO A 138 -11.91 5.44 0.20
N ILE A 139 -11.17 4.85 1.14
CA ILE A 139 -10.31 3.69 0.88
C ILE A 139 -11.13 2.43 0.53
N CYS A 140 -12.26 2.22 1.18
CA CYS A 140 -13.14 1.09 0.90
C CYS A 140 -13.71 1.19 -0.52
N ASP A 141 -14.23 2.38 -0.88
CA ASP A 141 -14.79 2.64 -2.21
C ASP A 141 -13.74 2.46 -3.31
N ILE A 142 -12.51 2.96 -3.08
CA ILE A 142 -11.39 2.78 -4.01
C ILE A 142 -11.10 1.28 -4.21
N MET A 143 -10.96 0.52 -3.15
CA MET A 143 -10.62 -0.91 -3.25
C MET A 143 -11.74 -1.74 -3.89
N LEU A 144 -13.00 -1.35 -3.75
CA LEU A 144 -14.13 -2.02 -4.38
C LEU A 144 -14.23 -1.75 -5.89
N THR A 145 -13.62 -0.66 -6.39
CA THR A 145 -13.66 -0.29 -7.81
C THR A 145 -12.45 -0.78 -8.61
N LEU A 146 -11.41 -1.24 -7.96
CA LEU A 146 -10.16 -1.79 -8.54
C LEU A 146 -10.22 -3.31 -8.67
#